data_611ad9b68aa78b48428df2a278b06353
#
_entry.id   611ad9b68aa78b48428df2a278b06353
#
_cell.length_a   1.000
_cell.length_b   1.000
_cell.length_c   1.000
_cell.angle_alpha   90.00
_cell.angle_beta   90.00
_cell.angle_gamma   90.00
#
_symmetry.space_group_name_H-M   'P 1'
#
loop_
_entity.id
_entity.type
_entity.pdbx_description
1 polymer ?
#
loop_
_entity_poly.entity_id
_entity_poly.type
_entity_poly.pdbx_seq_one_letter_code
_entity_poly.pdbx_strand_id
1 'polypeptide(L)'
;IIKLEEGKDIEIDNTGRLIKEHSKAIHALMWLFIGFIVAFSFWYSVLPDQSAQNFNFQIKTFCAINSPSNYEYCLDSHGVPVATAVVTGGEAVKSIFANNIFVLIFTILLSLAFGAGAMFILVWNATVIAAAMGIFAKKSVAALPLALTRYMFHGLPEISAYFVGDLAGGILSVAV
;
A
#
# COMPACT_ATOMS: atom_id res chain seq x y z
N ILE A 1 15.02 -13.40 9.28
CA ILE A 1 15.07 -13.00 7.86
C ILE A 1 15.99 -11.79 7.72
N ILE A 2 15.72 -10.64 8.33
CA ILE A 2 16.47 -9.37 8.18
C ILE A 2 17.96 -9.57 8.48
N LYS A 3 18.33 -10.24 9.58
CA LYS A 3 19.72 -10.52 9.93
C LYS A 3 20.46 -11.42 8.91
N LEU A 4 19.74 -12.28 8.21
CA LEU A 4 20.28 -13.07 7.10
C LEU A 4 20.49 -12.23 5.84
N GLU A 5 19.65 -11.24 5.62
CA GLU A 5 19.75 -10.33 4.49
C GLU A 5 20.91 -9.34 4.67
N GLU A 6 21.16 -8.85 5.90
CA GLU A 6 22.34 -8.02 6.25
C GLU A 6 23.65 -8.73 5.91
N GLY A 7 23.79 -10.02 6.27
CA GLY A 7 24.97 -10.79 5.96
C GLY A 7 25.29 -10.89 4.47
N LYS A 8 24.27 -10.82 3.61
CA LYS A 8 24.46 -10.81 2.15
C LYS A 8 24.98 -9.47 1.62
N ASP A 9 24.58 -8.36 2.22
CA ASP A 9 25.00 -7.03 1.80
C ASP A 9 26.51 -6.83 1.97
N ILE A 10 27.10 -7.44 2.98
CA ILE A 10 28.54 -7.37 3.26
C ILE A 10 29.37 -8.10 2.19
N GLU A 11 28.80 -9.15 1.57
CA GLU A 11 29.52 -10.01 0.62
C GLU A 11 29.35 -9.59 -0.85
N ILE A 12 28.37 -8.74 -1.17
CA ILE A 12 27.97 -8.47 -2.57
C ILE A 12 28.17 -7.01 -2.94
N ASP A 13 29.15 -6.78 -3.80
CA ASP A 13 29.55 -5.43 -4.28
C ASP A 13 28.74 -4.94 -5.51
N ASN A 14 27.85 -5.77 -6.06
CA ASN A 14 27.08 -5.45 -7.28
C ASN A 14 25.59 -5.30 -6.98
N THR A 15 25.05 -4.08 -7.17
CA THR A 15 23.65 -3.72 -6.87
C THR A 15 22.61 -4.61 -7.56
N GLY A 16 22.83 -5.00 -8.82
CA GLY A 16 21.91 -5.88 -9.54
C GLY A 16 21.87 -7.31 -8.99
N ARG A 17 22.99 -7.76 -8.48
CA ARG A 17 23.13 -9.07 -7.82
C ARG A 17 22.51 -9.04 -6.43
N LEU A 18 22.66 -7.93 -5.73
CA LEU A 18 22.10 -7.69 -4.41
C LEU A 18 20.56 -7.83 -4.44
N ILE A 19 19.88 -7.14 -5.35
CA ILE A 19 18.40 -7.22 -5.52
C ILE A 19 17.97 -8.67 -5.79
N LYS A 20 18.73 -9.43 -6.58
CA LYS A 20 18.42 -10.82 -6.87
C LYS A 20 18.55 -11.73 -5.64
N GLU A 21 19.54 -11.49 -4.81
CA GLU A 21 19.75 -12.25 -3.56
C GLU A 21 18.65 -11.96 -2.51
N HIS A 22 18.12 -10.72 -2.49
CA HIS A 22 17.01 -10.34 -1.62
C HIS A 22 15.63 -10.73 -2.18
N SER A 23 15.56 -11.32 -3.36
CA SER A 23 14.29 -11.65 -4.03
C SER A 23 13.37 -12.53 -3.19
N LYS A 24 13.90 -13.44 -2.38
CA LYS A 24 13.10 -14.30 -1.50
C LYS A 24 12.38 -13.51 -0.39
N ALA A 25 13.08 -12.54 0.21
CA ALA A 25 12.50 -11.66 1.22
C ALA A 25 11.40 -10.78 0.61
N ILE A 26 11.69 -10.18 -0.55
CA ILE A 26 10.71 -9.37 -1.30
C ILE A 26 9.48 -10.18 -1.69
N HIS A 27 9.65 -11.42 -2.17
CA HIS A 27 8.52 -12.30 -2.47
C HIS A 27 7.70 -12.65 -1.23
N ALA A 28 8.35 -12.89 -0.08
CA ALA A 28 7.63 -13.16 1.16
C ALA A 28 6.78 -11.96 1.60
N LEU A 29 7.33 -10.74 1.53
CA LEU A 29 6.62 -9.49 1.81
C LEU A 29 5.45 -9.27 0.83
N MET A 30 5.68 -9.55 -0.45
CA MET A 30 4.64 -9.46 -1.48
C MET A 30 3.47 -10.41 -1.20
N TRP A 31 3.73 -11.67 -0.87
CA TRP A 31 2.67 -12.63 -0.55
C TRP A 31 1.94 -12.27 0.74
N LEU A 32 2.67 -11.77 1.74
CA LEU A 32 2.07 -11.24 2.96
C LEU A 32 1.12 -10.08 2.65
N PHE A 33 1.55 -9.12 1.84
CA PHE A 33 0.75 -7.98 1.42
C PHE A 33 -0.52 -8.38 0.67
N ILE A 34 -0.40 -9.29 -0.30
CA ILE A 34 -1.54 -9.84 -1.04
C ILE A 34 -2.50 -10.57 -0.08
N GLY A 35 -1.96 -11.36 0.84
CA GLY A 35 -2.75 -12.05 1.86
C GLY A 35 -3.59 -11.09 2.71
N PHE A 36 -3.02 -9.96 3.13
CA PHE A 36 -3.75 -8.91 3.85
C PHE A 36 -4.83 -8.27 2.98
N ILE A 37 -4.54 -7.93 1.72
CA ILE A 37 -5.56 -7.37 0.82
C ILE A 37 -6.74 -8.34 0.68
N VAL A 38 -6.49 -9.61 0.42
CA VAL A 38 -7.55 -10.62 0.26
C VAL A 38 -8.35 -10.78 1.56
N ALA A 39 -7.68 -10.93 2.69
CA ALA A 39 -8.34 -11.13 3.98
C ALA A 39 -9.22 -9.93 4.37
N PHE A 40 -8.69 -8.72 4.28
CA PHE A 40 -9.45 -7.52 4.64
C PHE A 40 -10.55 -7.19 3.62
N SER A 41 -10.34 -7.45 2.33
CA SER A 41 -11.39 -7.32 1.30
C SER A 41 -12.54 -8.29 1.55
N PHE A 42 -12.22 -9.52 1.93
CA PHE A 42 -13.21 -10.52 2.32
C PHE A 42 -14.00 -10.04 3.56
N TRP A 43 -13.32 -9.60 4.62
CA TRP A 43 -13.97 -9.06 5.81
C TRP A 43 -14.87 -7.88 5.49
N TYR A 44 -14.40 -6.93 4.68
CA TYR A 44 -15.20 -5.79 4.26
C TYR A 44 -16.48 -6.21 3.53
N SER A 45 -16.38 -7.23 2.68
CA SER A 45 -17.51 -7.72 1.86
C SER A 45 -18.54 -8.51 2.65
N VAL A 46 -18.09 -9.27 3.66
CA VAL A 46 -18.94 -10.17 4.45
C VAL A 46 -19.58 -9.45 5.64
N LEU A 47 -18.93 -8.42 6.19
CA LEU A 47 -19.51 -7.64 7.27
C LEU A 47 -20.79 -6.92 6.80
N PRO A 48 -21.87 -6.91 7.62
CA PRO A 48 -23.08 -6.13 7.32
C PRO A 48 -22.79 -4.63 7.26
N ASP A 49 -23.79 -3.79 7.16
CA ASP A 49 -23.70 -2.33 6.93
C ASP A 49 -22.76 -1.55 7.87
N GLN A 50 -22.29 -2.15 8.94
CA GLN A 50 -21.28 -1.61 9.85
C GLN A 50 -19.84 -1.62 9.28
N SER A 51 -19.61 -2.25 8.13
CA SER A 51 -18.28 -2.29 7.52
C SER A 51 -17.70 -0.90 7.28
N ALA A 52 -18.53 0.06 6.88
CA ALA A 52 -18.11 1.45 6.68
C ALA A 52 -17.61 2.11 7.98
N GLN A 53 -18.16 1.75 9.14
CA GLN A 53 -17.70 2.25 10.44
C GLN A 53 -16.37 1.61 10.84
N ASN A 54 -16.23 0.31 10.66
CA ASN A 54 -15.02 -0.43 11.01
C ASN A 54 -13.82 -0.04 10.14
N PHE A 55 -14.05 0.32 8.88
CA PHE A 55 -13.03 0.77 7.93
C PHE A 55 -13.02 2.28 7.70
N ASN A 56 -13.57 3.08 8.62
CA ASN A 56 -13.71 4.52 8.47
C ASN A 56 -12.37 5.22 8.19
N PHE A 57 -11.30 4.85 8.89
CA PHE A 57 -9.98 5.43 8.67
C PHE A 57 -9.41 5.11 7.29
N GLN A 58 -9.60 3.88 6.81
CA GLN A 58 -9.17 3.45 5.49
C GLN A 58 -9.96 4.17 4.39
N ILE A 59 -11.27 4.32 4.58
CA ILE A 59 -12.13 5.06 3.65
C ILE A 59 -11.72 6.54 3.60
N LYS A 60 -11.48 7.18 4.74
CA LYS A 60 -10.97 8.56 4.80
C LYS A 60 -9.64 8.71 4.07
N THR A 61 -8.70 7.81 4.30
CA THR A 61 -7.41 7.82 3.61
C THR A 61 -7.60 7.63 2.10
N PHE A 62 -8.44 6.69 1.71
CA PHE A 62 -8.78 6.46 0.30
C PHE A 62 -9.38 7.70 -0.37
N CYS A 63 -10.35 8.36 0.29
CA CYS A 63 -10.99 9.58 -0.21
C CYS A 63 -10.00 10.74 -0.32
N ALA A 64 -9.13 10.92 0.68
CA ALA A 64 -8.12 11.97 0.67
C ALA A 64 -7.14 11.84 -0.51
N ILE A 65 -6.76 10.61 -0.86
CA ILE A 65 -5.81 10.35 -1.95
C ILE A 65 -6.52 10.43 -3.32
N ASN A 66 -7.70 9.81 -3.44
CA ASN A 66 -8.34 9.61 -4.75
C ASN A 66 -9.37 10.66 -5.13
N SER A 67 -9.86 11.45 -4.18
CA SER A 67 -10.90 12.45 -4.40
C SER A 67 -10.69 13.71 -3.56
N PRO A 68 -9.51 14.35 -3.57
CA PRO A 68 -9.23 15.50 -2.71
C PRO A 68 -10.20 16.67 -2.94
N SER A 69 -10.59 16.93 -4.20
CA SER A 69 -11.52 17.99 -4.55
C SER A 69 -12.98 17.72 -4.13
N ASN A 70 -13.34 16.46 -3.93
CA ASN A 70 -14.70 16.00 -3.59
C ASN A 70 -14.69 15.10 -2.35
N TYR A 71 -13.82 15.44 -1.39
CA TYR A 71 -13.56 14.61 -0.21
C TYR A 71 -14.82 14.31 0.60
N GLU A 72 -15.63 15.34 0.92
CA GLU A 72 -16.86 15.20 1.69
C GLU A 72 -17.87 14.30 0.98
N TYR A 73 -18.05 14.48 -0.33
CA TYR A 73 -18.93 13.61 -1.11
C TYR A 73 -18.44 12.16 -1.13
N CYS A 74 -17.14 11.95 -1.23
CA CYS A 74 -16.53 10.61 -1.17
C CYS A 74 -16.81 9.95 0.19
N LEU A 75 -16.76 10.70 1.28
CA LEU A 75 -17.07 10.20 2.61
C LEU A 75 -18.56 9.86 2.75
N ASP A 76 -19.44 10.75 2.33
CA ASP A 76 -20.90 10.56 2.41
C ASP A 76 -21.36 9.36 1.57
N SER A 77 -20.69 9.14 0.46
CA SER A 77 -20.92 7.98 -0.41
C SER A 77 -20.18 6.71 0.03
N HIS A 78 -19.60 6.69 1.25
CA HIS A 78 -18.84 5.57 1.81
C HIS A 78 -17.69 5.11 0.90
N GLY A 79 -16.98 6.07 0.31
CA GLY A 79 -15.81 5.80 -0.53
C GLY A 79 -16.14 5.51 -2.00
N VAL A 80 -17.40 5.70 -2.41
CA VAL A 80 -17.74 5.58 -3.83
C VAL A 80 -17.18 6.78 -4.58
N PRO A 81 -16.14 6.60 -5.42
CA PRO A 81 -15.61 7.71 -6.17
C PRO A 81 -16.64 8.22 -7.16
N VAL A 82 -16.85 9.53 -7.18
CA VAL A 82 -17.59 10.15 -8.29
C VAL A 82 -16.73 9.96 -9.54
N ALA A 83 -17.29 9.34 -10.54
CA ALA A 83 -16.62 9.11 -11.83
C ALA A 83 -16.19 10.43 -12.53
N THR A 84 -16.56 11.58 -11.98
CA THR A 84 -16.33 12.92 -12.52
C THR A 84 -15.06 13.60 -12.05
N ALA A 85 -14.34 13.06 -11.05
CA ALA A 85 -13.02 13.59 -10.70
C ALA A 85 -11.96 13.07 -11.68
N VAL A 86 -12.04 13.50 -12.92
CA VAL A 86 -10.85 13.63 -13.75
C VAL A 86 -10.05 14.77 -13.13
N VAL A 87 -9.26 14.46 -12.12
CA VAL A 87 -8.22 15.37 -11.68
C VAL A 87 -7.33 15.54 -12.91
N THR A 88 -7.20 16.77 -13.41
CA THR A 88 -6.37 17.10 -14.55
C THR A 88 -4.97 16.55 -14.30
N GLY A 89 -4.49 15.67 -15.18
CA GLY A 89 -3.44 14.69 -14.93
C GLY A 89 -2.16 15.16 -14.24
N GLY A 90 -1.79 16.44 -14.30
CA GLY A 90 -0.56 16.95 -13.70
C GLY A 90 -0.60 17.15 -12.18
N GLU A 91 -1.71 17.65 -11.63
CA GLU A 91 -1.83 17.91 -10.19
C GLU A 91 -2.06 16.60 -9.39
N ALA A 92 -2.82 15.68 -9.96
CA ALA A 92 -2.98 14.35 -9.37
C ALA A 92 -1.65 13.61 -9.26
N VAL A 93 -0.87 13.60 -10.34
CA VAL A 93 0.46 12.95 -10.35
C VAL A 93 1.37 13.56 -9.29
N LYS A 94 1.40 14.89 -9.16
CA LYS A 94 2.20 15.55 -8.11
C LYS A 94 1.75 15.19 -6.71
N SER A 95 0.43 15.18 -6.45
CA SER A 95 -0.11 14.84 -5.14
C SER A 95 0.17 13.38 -4.77
N ILE A 96 -0.06 12.46 -5.70
CA ILE A 96 0.25 11.03 -5.51
C ILE A 96 1.75 10.84 -5.27
N PHE A 97 2.60 11.47 -6.08
CA PHE A 97 4.05 11.37 -5.94
C PHE A 97 4.53 11.92 -4.59
N ALA A 98 4.05 13.10 -4.18
CA ALA A 98 4.41 13.70 -2.89
C ALA A 98 3.99 12.81 -1.71
N ASN A 99 2.77 12.26 -1.75
CA ASN A 99 2.29 11.33 -0.74
C ASN A 99 3.16 10.07 -0.67
N ASN A 100 3.53 9.50 -1.81
CA ASN A 100 4.33 8.28 -1.86
C ASN A 100 5.76 8.50 -1.34
N ILE A 101 6.38 9.64 -1.66
CA ILE A 101 7.68 10.02 -1.10
C ILE A 101 7.57 10.19 0.43
N PHE A 102 6.53 10.84 0.92
CA PHE A 102 6.31 11.01 2.37
C PHE A 102 6.17 9.66 3.06
N VAL A 103 5.34 8.76 2.53
CA VAL A 103 5.15 7.41 3.07
C VAL A 103 6.45 6.61 3.02
N LEU A 104 7.22 6.71 1.94
CA LEU A 104 8.52 6.03 1.81
C LEU A 104 9.52 6.50 2.87
N ILE A 105 9.66 7.82 3.06
CA ILE A 105 10.53 8.39 4.10
C ILE A 105 10.09 7.90 5.48
N PHE A 106 8.79 7.94 5.75
CA PHE A 106 8.25 7.48 7.03
C PHE A 106 8.46 5.97 7.24
N THR A 107 8.33 5.18 6.19
CA THR A 107 8.63 3.74 6.19
C THR A 107 10.09 3.47 6.58
N ILE A 108 11.04 4.18 5.97
CA ILE A 108 12.47 4.02 6.27
C ILE A 108 12.76 4.44 7.71
N LEU A 109 12.22 5.58 8.17
CA LEU A 109 12.42 6.05 9.55
C LEU A 109 11.86 5.08 10.59
N LEU A 110 10.65 4.55 10.37
CA LEU A 110 10.05 3.56 11.26
C LEU A 110 10.83 2.25 11.25
N SER A 111 11.31 1.83 10.09
CA SER A 111 12.10 0.61 9.96
C SER A 111 13.43 0.74 10.70
N LEU A 112 14.07 1.90 10.59
CA LEU A 112 15.29 2.21 11.31
C LEU A 112 15.08 2.21 12.83
N ALA A 113 13.97 2.77 13.31
CA ALA A 113 13.68 2.88 14.74
C ALA A 113 13.24 1.55 15.38
N PHE A 114 12.49 0.74 14.66
CA PHE A 114 11.81 -0.44 15.21
C PHE A 114 12.11 -1.76 14.49
N GLY A 115 12.98 -1.78 13.50
CA GLY A 115 13.36 -2.96 12.72
C GLY A 115 12.22 -3.51 11.84
N ALA A 116 11.06 -3.75 12.43
CA ALA A 116 9.85 -4.25 11.74
C ALA A 116 8.79 -3.15 11.51
N GLY A 117 9.12 -1.89 11.77
CA GLY A 117 8.19 -0.76 11.70
C GLY A 117 7.60 -0.54 10.30
N ALA A 118 8.35 -0.85 9.27
CA ALA A 118 7.89 -0.75 7.90
C ALA A 118 6.80 -1.79 7.56
N MET A 119 6.76 -2.95 8.22
CA MET A 119 5.66 -3.90 8.06
C MET A 119 4.32 -3.27 8.47
N PHE A 120 4.30 -2.37 9.46
CA PHE A 120 3.10 -1.66 9.87
C PHE A 120 2.55 -0.79 8.72
N ILE A 121 3.44 -0.06 8.04
CA ILE A 121 3.07 0.78 6.88
C ILE A 121 2.56 -0.08 5.72
N LEU A 122 3.20 -1.22 5.48
CA LEU A 122 2.79 -2.17 4.46
C LEU A 122 1.38 -2.71 4.72
N VAL A 123 1.12 -3.14 5.96
CA VAL A 123 -0.20 -3.63 6.38
C VAL A 123 -1.24 -2.51 6.30
N TRP A 124 -0.90 -1.29 6.73
CA TRP A 124 -1.80 -0.14 6.61
C TRP A 124 -2.21 0.12 5.17
N ASN A 125 -1.27 0.21 4.24
CA ASN A 125 -1.57 0.38 2.82
C ASN A 125 -2.39 -0.78 2.25
N ALA A 126 -2.10 -2.03 2.65
CA ALA A 126 -2.91 -3.19 2.27
C ALA A 126 -4.37 -3.05 2.74
N THR A 127 -4.61 -2.53 3.95
CA THR A 127 -5.98 -2.33 4.46
C THR A 127 -6.74 -1.23 3.71
N VAL A 128 -6.06 -0.16 3.28
CA VAL A 128 -6.66 0.92 2.46
C VAL A 128 -7.06 0.39 1.09
N ILE A 129 -6.18 -0.38 0.43
CA ILE A 129 -6.49 -1.04 -0.85
C ILE A 129 -7.64 -2.04 -0.67
N ALA A 130 -7.62 -2.82 0.42
CA ALA A 130 -8.66 -3.78 0.71
C ALA A 130 -10.03 -3.12 0.92
N ALA A 131 -10.09 -1.97 1.60
CA ALA A 131 -11.33 -1.20 1.75
C ALA A 131 -11.84 -0.72 0.38
N ALA A 132 -10.96 -0.19 -0.47
CA ALA A 132 -11.30 0.19 -1.83
C ALA A 132 -11.87 -1.00 -2.63
N MET A 133 -11.19 -2.14 -2.61
CA MET A 133 -11.65 -3.36 -3.29
C MET A 133 -13.01 -3.84 -2.75
N GLY A 134 -13.20 -3.78 -1.43
CA GLY A 134 -14.46 -4.16 -0.78
C GLY A 134 -15.63 -3.25 -1.18
N ILE A 135 -15.40 -1.93 -1.29
CA ILE A 135 -16.39 -0.97 -1.78
C ILE A 135 -16.84 -1.33 -3.21
N PHE A 136 -15.89 -1.63 -4.10
CA PHE A 136 -16.21 -2.03 -5.46
C PHE A 136 -16.92 -3.39 -5.51
N ALA A 137 -16.49 -4.36 -4.71
CA ALA A 137 -17.09 -5.69 -4.63
C ALA A 137 -18.56 -5.64 -4.19
N LYS A 138 -18.88 -4.80 -3.21
CA LYS A 138 -20.28 -4.60 -2.76
C LYS A 138 -21.18 -4.02 -3.84
N LYS A 139 -20.64 -3.19 -4.75
CA LYS A 139 -21.41 -2.63 -5.85
C LYS A 139 -21.61 -3.59 -7.01
N SER A 140 -20.54 -4.19 -7.48
CA SER A 140 -20.55 -5.14 -8.59
C SER A 140 -19.26 -5.93 -8.62
N VAL A 141 -19.34 -7.22 -8.42
CA VAL A 141 -18.18 -8.12 -8.54
C VAL A 141 -17.59 -8.07 -9.95
N ALA A 142 -18.41 -7.82 -10.97
CA ALA A 142 -17.97 -7.67 -12.36
C ALA A 142 -17.08 -6.42 -12.58
N ALA A 143 -17.17 -5.40 -11.73
CA ALA A 143 -16.34 -4.19 -11.81
C ALA A 143 -14.96 -4.38 -11.17
N LEU A 144 -14.73 -5.45 -10.39
CA LEU A 144 -13.47 -5.71 -9.70
C LEU A 144 -12.25 -5.80 -10.64
N PRO A 145 -12.30 -6.52 -11.78
CA PRO A 145 -11.13 -6.60 -12.66
C PRO A 145 -10.70 -5.24 -13.19
N LEU A 146 -11.65 -4.39 -13.56
CA LEU A 146 -11.38 -3.04 -14.07
C LEU A 146 -10.84 -2.13 -12.97
N ALA A 147 -11.42 -2.18 -11.77
CA ALA A 147 -10.94 -1.44 -10.61
C ALA A 147 -9.51 -1.89 -10.25
N LEU A 148 -9.26 -3.20 -10.17
CA LEU A 148 -7.96 -3.76 -9.88
C LEU A 148 -6.91 -3.30 -10.89
N THR A 149 -7.20 -3.37 -12.19
CA THR A 149 -6.28 -2.94 -13.25
C THR A 149 -5.92 -1.46 -13.09
N ARG A 150 -6.91 -0.62 -12.84
CA ARG A 150 -6.71 0.82 -12.65
C ARG A 150 -5.83 1.15 -11.44
N TYR A 151 -6.05 0.46 -10.31
CA TYR A 151 -5.26 0.66 -9.10
C TYR A 151 -3.86 0.04 -9.19
N MET A 152 -3.73 -1.11 -9.82
CA MET A 152 -2.45 -1.79 -9.97
C MET A 152 -1.46 -1.00 -10.84
N PHE A 153 -1.93 -0.30 -11.86
CA PHE A 153 -1.05 0.50 -12.74
C PHE A 153 -0.32 1.62 -11.98
N HIS A 154 -0.97 2.25 -11.00
CA HIS A 154 -0.36 3.28 -10.16
C HIS A 154 0.26 2.70 -8.88
N GLY A 155 -0.36 1.69 -8.31
CA GLY A 155 0.04 1.11 -7.03
C GLY A 155 1.27 0.19 -7.12
N LEU A 156 1.49 -0.51 -8.24
CA LEU A 156 2.62 -1.44 -8.35
C LEU A 156 3.99 -0.78 -8.15
N PRO A 157 4.33 0.35 -8.80
CA PRO A 157 5.60 1.03 -8.56
C PRO A 157 5.73 1.52 -7.11
N GLU A 158 4.66 2.03 -6.55
CA GLU A 158 4.59 2.52 -5.17
C GLU A 158 4.83 1.39 -4.16
N ILE A 159 4.08 0.30 -4.28
CA ILE A 159 4.20 -0.86 -3.40
C ILE A 159 5.59 -1.50 -3.52
N SER A 160 6.15 -1.55 -4.73
CA SER A 160 7.51 -2.05 -4.96
C SER A 160 8.55 -1.19 -4.24
N ALA A 161 8.39 0.14 -4.26
CA ALA A 161 9.27 1.05 -3.52
C ALA A 161 9.16 0.85 -2.00
N TYR A 162 7.97 0.55 -1.47
CA TYR A 162 7.78 0.25 -0.06
C TYR A 162 8.44 -1.06 0.35
N PHE A 163 8.38 -2.10 -0.47
CA PHE A 163 9.10 -3.36 -0.19
C PHE A 163 10.61 -3.17 -0.13
N VAL A 164 11.16 -2.37 -1.05
CA VAL A 164 12.59 -2.05 -1.05
C VAL A 164 12.95 -1.19 0.16
N GLY A 165 12.14 -0.18 0.48
CA GLY A 165 12.31 0.68 1.63
C GLY A 165 12.21 -0.07 2.97
N ASP A 166 11.27 -1.02 3.08
CA ASP A 166 11.11 -1.89 4.25
C ASP A 166 12.35 -2.76 4.46
N LEU A 167 12.78 -3.42 3.39
CA LEU A 167 13.96 -4.27 3.45
C LEU A 167 15.22 -3.47 3.80
N ALA A 168 15.46 -2.36 3.12
CA ALA A 168 16.63 -1.51 3.35
C ALA A 168 16.65 -0.94 4.78
N GLY A 169 15.52 -0.41 5.26
CA GLY A 169 15.40 0.10 6.62
C GLY A 169 15.57 -1.00 7.67
N GLY A 170 15.02 -2.20 7.41
CA GLY A 170 15.20 -3.36 8.27
C GLY A 170 16.67 -3.81 8.37
N ILE A 171 17.38 -3.87 7.24
CA ILE A 171 18.81 -4.21 7.21
C ILE A 171 19.62 -3.16 7.99
N LEU A 172 19.38 -1.87 7.74
CA LEU A 172 20.05 -0.78 8.46
C LEU A 172 19.82 -0.85 9.97
N SER A 173 18.61 -1.21 10.42
CA SER A 173 18.27 -1.30 11.85
C SER A 173 19.02 -2.41 12.59
N VAL A 174 19.51 -3.41 11.89
CA VAL A 174 20.29 -4.53 12.45
C VAL A 174 21.78 -4.23 12.40
N ALA A 175 22.22 -3.41 11.44
CA ALA A 175 23.61 -3.01 11.25
C ALA A 175 24.09 -1.93 12.24
N VAL A 176 23.16 -1.19 12.87
CA VAL A 176 23.42 -0.14 13.88
C VAL A 176 23.28 -0.71 15.29
#